data_e1b3855e7506c3c11d32f2d7e2ac519b
#
_entry.id   e1b3855e7506c3c11d32f2d7e2ac519b
#
_cell.length_a   1.000
_cell.length_b   1.000
_cell.length_c   1.000
_cell.angle_alpha   90.00
_cell.angle_beta   90.00
_cell.angle_gamma   90.00
#
_symmetry.space_group_name_H-M   'P 1'
#
loop_
_entity.id
_entity.type
_entity.pdbx_description
1 polymer ?
#
loop_
_entity_poly.entity_id
_entity_poly.type
_entity_poly.pdbx_seq_one_letter_code
_entity_poly.pdbx_strand_id
1 'polypeptide(L)'
;MHLQELHPQPHQGVCADAIATLEGIPRSALDALGAESQRRAEIAIKGGHFDKSLIPVHNLDGSLALDREEFPRPNTTAESLSQLRPSFEQLADYRHTEDALTFRELVAKKYPNLKIEHVHHAGNSSGVVDGSAAILFASEAYAKSHDLKPRARVIATANMGDCPTLMLNAPVAAAQKILKRAGMELSDIDLFEVNEAF
;
A
#
# COMPACT_ATOMS: atom_id res chain seq x y z
N MET A 1 3.83 -30.20 -4.02
CA MET A 1 3.01 -29.59 -2.95
C MET A 1 2.92 -28.09 -3.24
N HIS A 2 1.72 -27.58 -3.44
CA HIS A 2 1.50 -26.20 -3.82
C HIS A 2 1.69 -25.28 -2.60
N LEU A 3 2.26 -24.08 -2.77
CA LEU A 3 2.50 -23.15 -1.66
C LEU A 3 1.23 -22.83 -0.86
N GLN A 4 0.10 -22.70 -1.53
CA GLN A 4 -1.21 -22.44 -0.89
C GLN A 4 -1.71 -23.58 0.02
N GLU A 5 -1.25 -24.83 -0.18
CA GLU A 5 -1.60 -25.95 0.72
C GLU A 5 -0.89 -25.83 2.07
N LEU A 6 0.35 -25.31 2.05
CA LEU A 6 1.16 -25.11 3.25
C LEU A 6 0.88 -23.77 3.92
N HIS A 7 0.67 -22.74 3.13
CA HIS A 7 0.48 -21.37 3.57
C HIS A 7 -0.73 -20.76 2.86
N PRO A 8 -1.94 -21.02 3.33
CA PRO A 8 -3.16 -20.46 2.74
C PRO A 8 -3.08 -18.95 2.70
N GLN A 9 -3.23 -18.38 1.49
CA GLN A 9 -3.19 -16.95 1.25
C GLN A 9 -4.54 -16.52 0.67
N PRO A 10 -5.39 -15.83 1.45
CA PRO A 10 -6.58 -15.21 0.94
C PRO A 10 -6.24 -14.05 -0.01
N HIS A 11 -7.25 -13.52 -0.71
CA HIS A 11 -7.07 -12.31 -1.52
C HIS A 11 -6.72 -11.11 -0.63
N GLN A 12 -5.80 -10.26 -1.08
CA GLN A 12 -5.26 -9.13 -0.32
C GLN A 12 -6.33 -8.20 0.26
N GLY A 13 -7.39 -7.86 -0.51
CA GLY A 13 -8.48 -7.03 -0.02
C GLY A 13 -9.34 -7.72 1.06
N VAL A 14 -9.47 -9.06 1.01
CA VAL A 14 -10.12 -9.82 2.09
C VAL A 14 -9.25 -9.85 3.35
N CYS A 15 -7.93 -9.89 3.19
CA CYS A 15 -6.99 -9.75 4.31
C CYS A 15 -7.09 -8.37 4.97
N ALA A 16 -7.21 -7.31 4.16
CA ALA A 16 -7.40 -5.94 4.65
C ALA A 16 -8.68 -5.80 5.47
N ASP A 17 -9.81 -6.34 4.96
CA ASP A 17 -11.08 -6.37 5.70
C ASP A 17 -10.96 -7.18 7.01
N ALA A 18 -10.26 -8.29 6.98
CA ALA A 18 -10.02 -9.09 8.19
C ALA A 18 -9.20 -8.33 9.23
N ILE A 19 -8.15 -7.59 8.81
CA ILE A 19 -7.35 -6.75 9.70
C ILE A 19 -8.21 -5.61 10.27
N ALA A 20 -8.96 -4.90 9.41
CA ALA A 20 -9.84 -3.82 9.87
C ALA A 20 -10.84 -4.33 10.94
N THR A 21 -11.40 -5.53 10.73
CA THR A 21 -12.31 -6.16 11.69
C THR A 21 -11.60 -6.52 13.00
N LEU A 22 -10.40 -7.11 12.93
CA LEU A 22 -9.62 -7.51 14.11
C LEU A 22 -9.19 -6.31 14.95
N GLU A 23 -8.78 -5.23 14.30
CA GLU A 23 -8.29 -4.01 14.94
C GLU A 23 -9.42 -3.02 15.27
N GLY A 24 -10.67 -3.33 14.91
CA GLY A 24 -11.82 -2.45 15.12
C GLY A 24 -11.74 -1.13 14.35
N ILE A 25 -11.13 -1.12 13.16
CA ILE A 25 -10.98 0.07 12.32
C ILE A 25 -12.27 0.28 11.54
N PRO A 26 -13.03 1.35 11.79
CA PRO A 26 -14.31 1.57 11.15
C PRO A 26 -14.12 2.07 9.69
N ARG A 27 -15.11 1.80 8.85
CA ARG A 27 -15.20 2.28 7.47
C ARG A 27 -14.90 3.77 7.34
N SER A 28 -15.44 4.58 8.26
CA SER A 28 -15.26 6.04 8.24
C SER A 28 -13.80 6.48 8.38
N ALA A 29 -12.98 5.74 9.13
CA ALA A 29 -11.54 6.03 9.25
C ALA A 29 -10.80 5.75 7.93
N LEU A 30 -11.16 4.66 7.24
CA LEU A 30 -10.59 4.31 5.94
C LEU A 30 -11.00 5.33 4.86
N ASP A 31 -12.25 5.74 4.84
CA ASP A 31 -12.73 6.75 3.90
C ASP A 31 -12.10 8.12 4.16
N ALA A 32 -11.88 8.49 5.42
CA ALA A 32 -11.16 9.71 5.78
C ALA A 32 -9.70 9.68 5.31
N LEU A 33 -9.00 8.54 5.45
CA LEU A 33 -7.65 8.37 4.94
C LEU A 33 -7.62 8.47 3.41
N GLY A 34 -8.54 7.80 2.71
CA GLY A 34 -8.63 7.85 1.25
C GLY A 34 -8.90 9.27 0.73
N ALA A 35 -9.80 10.02 1.37
CA ALA A 35 -10.07 11.42 1.03
C ALA A 35 -8.86 12.32 1.28
N GLU A 36 -8.16 12.14 2.41
CA GLU A 36 -6.96 12.90 2.74
C GLU A 36 -5.81 12.60 1.78
N SER A 37 -5.62 11.35 1.36
CA SER A 37 -4.63 10.96 0.36
C SER A 37 -4.86 11.69 -0.97
N GLN A 38 -6.10 11.70 -1.46
CA GLN A 38 -6.47 12.43 -2.67
C GLN A 38 -6.27 13.96 -2.54
N ARG A 39 -6.61 14.52 -1.39
CA ARG A 39 -6.40 15.96 -1.11
C ARG A 39 -4.91 16.31 -1.12
N ARG A 40 -4.05 15.50 -0.52
CA ARG A 40 -2.59 15.70 -0.53
C ARG A 40 -2.02 15.57 -1.94
N ALA A 41 -2.45 14.58 -2.69
CA ALA A 41 -2.05 14.40 -4.09
C ALA A 41 -2.41 15.63 -4.94
N GLU A 42 -3.62 16.17 -4.78
CA GLU A 42 -4.05 17.38 -5.49
C GLU A 42 -3.18 18.59 -5.16
N ILE A 43 -2.87 18.83 -3.88
CA ILE A 43 -1.97 19.92 -3.46
C ILE A 43 -0.58 19.73 -4.07
N ALA A 44 -0.03 18.51 -4.03
CA ALA A 44 1.30 18.25 -4.55
C ALA A 44 1.38 18.46 -6.07
N ILE A 45 0.36 18.01 -6.82
CA ILE A 45 0.28 18.20 -8.27
C ILE A 45 0.13 19.67 -8.61
N LYS A 46 -0.83 20.38 -8.00
CA LYS A 46 -1.04 21.82 -8.26
C LYS A 46 0.15 22.67 -7.84
N GLY A 47 0.88 22.25 -6.82
CA GLY A 47 2.10 22.92 -6.34
C GLY A 47 3.35 22.61 -7.15
N GLY A 48 3.29 21.73 -8.17
CA GLY A 48 4.43 21.35 -9.00
C GLY A 48 5.48 20.53 -8.22
N HIS A 49 5.10 19.88 -7.10
CA HIS A 49 6.07 19.17 -6.27
C HIS A 49 6.65 17.93 -6.94
N PHE A 50 5.99 17.40 -7.95
CA PHE A 50 6.46 16.25 -8.74
C PHE A 50 7.17 16.60 -10.04
N ASP A 51 7.21 17.88 -10.46
CA ASP A 51 7.72 18.31 -11.78
C ASP A 51 9.17 17.87 -12.04
N LYS A 52 9.98 17.75 -10.98
CA LYS A 52 11.38 17.32 -11.08
C LYS A 52 11.58 15.81 -11.10
N SER A 53 10.58 15.05 -10.69
CA SER A 53 10.66 13.59 -10.56
C SER A 53 9.79 12.85 -11.59
N LEU A 54 8.78 13.53 -12.12
CA LEU A 54 7.92 12.97 -13.15
C LEU A 54 8.66 12.95 -14.50
N ILE A 55 8.74 11.76 -15.10
CA ILE A 55 9.40 11.56 -16.40
C ILE A 55 8.31 11.32 -17.44
N PRO A 56 8.18 12.20 -18.44
CA PRO A 56 7.22 11.98 -19.54
C PRO A 56 7.50 10.69 -20.28
N VAL A 57 6.47 9.96 -20.63
CA VAL A 57 6.53 8.75 -21.44
C VAL A 57 6.24 9.09 -22.90
N HIS A 58 7.07 8.60 -23.80
CA HIS A 58 6.93 8.81 -25.24
C HIS A 58 6.68 7.48 -25.96
N ASN A 59 5.93 7.56 -27.04
CA ASN A 59 5.76 6.47 -27.99
C ASN A 59 7.07 6.19 -28.75
N LEU A 60 7.13 5.06 -29.46
CA LEU A 60 8.30 4.69 -30.26
C LEU A 60 8.60 5.68 -31.40
N ASP A 61 7.61 6.41 -31.88
CA ASP A 61 7.74 7.47 -32.88
C ASP A 61 8.18 8.83 -32.31
N GLY A 62 8.40 8.90 -30.99
CA GLY A 62 8.80 10.10 -30.27
C GLY A 62 7.65 11.02 -29.86
N SER A 63 6.42 10.73 -30.23
CA SER A 63 5.25 11.52 -29.78
C SER A 63 5.02 11.31 -28.27
N LEU A 64 4.49 12.35 -27.61
CA LEU A 64 4.17 12.27 -26.19
C LEU A 64 3.01 11.30 -25.96
N ALA A 65 3.22 10.30 -25.11
CA ALA A 65 2.17 9.38 -24.68
C ALA A 65 1.52 9.83 -23.36
N LEU A 66 2.34 10.20 -22.36
CA LEU A 66 1.84 10.60 -21.03
C LEU A 66 2.87 11.48 -20.34
N ASP A 67 2.44 12.60 -19.76
CA ASP A 67 3.28 13.56 -19.02
C ASP A 67 2.73 13.94 -17.65
N ARG A 68 1.67 13.27 -17.20
CA ARG A 68 0.98 13.57 -15.95
C ARG A 68 0.39 12.33 -15.30
N GLU A 69 0.08 12.45 -14.02
CA GLU A 69 -0.73 11.46 -13.31
C GLU A 69 -2.21 11.52 -13.72
N GLU A 70 -2.81 10.37 -14.00
CA GLU A 70 -4.21 10.25 -14.41
C GLU A 70 -5.09 9.60 -13.34
N PHE A 71 -4.48 8.95 -12.34
CA PHE A 71 -5.20 8.22 -11.31
C PHE A 71 -5.82 9.13 -10.22
N PRO A 72 -5.18 10.23 -9.76
CA PRO A 72 -5.75 11.08 -8.72
C PRO A 72 -7.12 11.64 -9.11
N ARG A 73 -8.03 11.63 -8.14
CA ARG A 73 -9.41 12.10 -8.32
C ARG A 73 -9.67 13.30 -7.40
N PRO A 74 -9.46 14.52 -7.90
CA PRO A 74 -9.76 15.72 -7.12
C PRO A 74 -11.25 15.74 -6.75
N ASN A 75 -11.58 16.43 -5.66
CA ASN A 75 -12.93 16.50 -5.08
C ASN A 75 -13.45 15.20 -4.45
N THR A 76 -12.59 14.22 -4.18
CA THR A 76 -12.96 13.07 -3.36
C THR A 76 -13.20 13.50 -1.92
N THR A 77 -14.35 13.14 -1.35
CA THR A 77 -14.70 13.42 0.06
C THR A 77 -15.07 12.14 0.79
N ALA A 78 -14.98 12.13 2.11
CA ALA A 78 -15.41 10.99 2.92
C ALA A 78 -16.89 10.66 2.68
N GLU A 79 -17.74 11.68 2.47
CA GLU A 79 -19.15 11.50 2.16
C GLU A 79 -19.36 10.77 0.83
N SER A 80 -18.62 11.17 -0.20
CA SER A 80 -18.69 10.51 -1.51
C SER A 80 -18.18 9.06 -1.44
N LEU A 81 -17.13 8.81 -0.68
CA LEU A 81 -16.58 7.47 -0.47
C LEU A 81 -17.54 6.57 0.32
N SER A 82 -18.25 7.11 1.31
CA SER A 82 -19.22 6.34 2.11
C SER A 82 -20.34 5.71 1.30
N GLN A 83 -20.64 6.24 0.10
CA GLN A 83 -21.67 5.70 -0.80
C GLN A 83 -21.19 4.51 -1.64
N LEU A 84 -19.91 4.23 -1.65
CA LEU A 84 -19.34 3.11 -2.42
C LEU A 84 -19.62 1.77 -1.72
N ARG A 85 -19.93 0.76 -2.51
CA ARG A 85 -20.13 -0.61 -1.98
C ARG A 85 -18.77 -1.24 -1.67
N PRO A 86 -18.67 -2.09 -0.64
CA PRO A 86 -17.49 -2.92 -0.41
C PRO A 86 -17.15 -3.74 -1.65
N SER A 87 -15.86 -3.79 -2.00
CA SER A 87 -15.40 -4.46 -3.22
C SER A 87 -15.05 -5.93 -3.01
N PHE A 88 -14.79 -6.34 -1.76
CA PHE A 88 -14.20 -7.65 -1.48
C PHE A 88 -15.16 -8.63 -0.80
N GLU A 89 -16.41 -8.23 -0.56
CA GLU A 89 -17.42 -9.07 0.07
C GLU A 89 -17.71 -10.34 -0.75
N GLN A 90 -18.04 -10.18 -2.02
CA GLN A 90 -18.30 -11.31 -2.93
C GLN A 90 -17.01 -12.11 -3.19
N LEU A 91 -15.86 -11.44 -3.24
CA LEU A 91 -14.58 -12.08 -3.44
C LEU A 91 -14.18 -12.96 -2.25
N ALA A 92 -14.64 -12.66 -1.05
CA ALA A 92 -14.39 -13.49 0.13
C ALA A 92 -14.95 -14.92 -0.03
N ASP A 93 -15.99 -15.08 -0.82
CA ASP A 93 -16.62 -16.37 -1.09
C ASP A 93 -16.12 -17.03 -2.40
N TYR A 94 -15.13 -16.42 -3.07
CA TYR A 94 -14.46 -17.00 -4.24
C TYR A 94 -13.53 -18.14 -3.83
N ARG A 95 -13.45 -19.16 -4.71
CA ARG A 95 -12.54 -20.29 -4.61
C ARG A 95 -11.88 -20.55 -5.97
N HIS A 96 -10.63 -20.99 -5.96
CA HIS A 96 -9.88 -21.22 -7.20
C HIS A 96 -10.35 -22.47 -7.97
N THR A 97 -10.82 -23.49 -7.26
CA THR A 97 -11.39 -24.75 -7.79
C THR A 97 -12.58 -25.15 -6.93
N GLU A 98 -13.44 -26.05 -7.43
CA GLU A 98 -14.63 -26.51 -6.70
C GLU A 98 -14.29 -27.09 -5.31
N ASP A 99 -13.17 -27.80 -5.20
CA ASP A 99 -12.71 -28.43 -3.96
C ASP A 99 -11.88 -27.50 -3.07
N ALA A 100 -11.51 -26.31 -3.56
CA ALA A 100 -10.73 -25.36 -2.78
C ALA A 100 -11.58 -24.64 -1.73
N LEU A 101 -10.93 -24.24 -0.65
CA LEU A 101 -11.56 -23.34 0.32
C LEU A 101 -11.76 -21.94 -0.27
N THR A 102 -12.83 -21.27 0.13
CA THR A 102 -13.03 -19.84 -0.14
C THR A 102 -12.00 -19.01 0.62
N PHE A 103 -11.80 -17.75 0.21
CA PHE A 103 -10.91 -16.86 0.96
C PHE A 103 -11.39 -16.63 2.39
N ARG A 104 -12.69 -16.56 2.61
CA ARG A 104 -13.29 -16.49 3.96
C ARG A 104 -12.96 -17.72 4.80
N GLU A 105 -13.08 -18.92 4.23
CA GLU A 105 -12.74 -20.17 4.90
C GLU A 105 -11.23 -20.27 5.20
N LEU A 106 -10.36 -19.73 4.33
CA LEU A 106 -8.93 -19.67 4.58
C LEU A 106 -8.61 -18.78 5.80
N VAL A 107 -9.26 -17.61 5.91
CA VAL A 107 -9.14 -16.77 7.10
C VAL A 107 -9.67 -17.49 8.34
N ALA A 108 -10.81 -18.17 8.23
CA ALA A 108 -11.44 -18.88 9.34
C ALA A 108 -10.59 -20.03 9.90
N LYS A 109 -9.68 -20.61 9.11
CA LYS A 109 -8.73 -21.62 9.63
C LYS A 109 -7.89 -21.08 10.79
N LYS A 110 -7.51 -19.81 10.74
CA LYS A 110 -6.71 -19.17 11.80
C LYS A 110 -7.55 -18.36 12.76
N TYR A 111 -8.64 -17.78 12.27
CA TYR A 111 -9.54 -16.90 13.02
C TYR A 111 -10.98 -17.44 12.93
N PRO A 112 -11.31 -18.58 13.58
CA PRO A 112 -12.58 -19.30 13.35
C PRO A 112 -13.82 -18.53 13.77
N ASN A 113 -13.69 -17.57 14.69
CA ASN A 113 -14.80 -16.77 15.20
C ASN A 113 -14.87 -15.38 14.56
N LEU A 114 -13.98 -15.06 13.61
CA LEU A 114 -13.95 -13.76 12.98
C LEU A 114 -15.07 -13.63 11.94
N LYS A 115 -16.00 -12.74 12.18
CA LYS A 115 -17.00 -12.30 11.21
C LYS A 115 -16.44 -11.09 10.50
N ILE A 116 -15.87 -11.28 9.30
CA ILE A 116 -15.24 -10.20 8.54
C ILE A 116 -16.28 -9.15 8.15
N GLU A 117 -16.06 -7.91 8.59
CA GLU A 117 -16.78 -6.74 8.11
C GLU A 117 -16.09 -6.21 6.86
N HIS A 118 -16.84 -6.08 5.76
CA HIS A 118 -16.29 -5.61 4.49
C HIS A 118 -16.38 -4.10 4.40
N VAL A 119 -15.22 -3.44 4.51
CA VAL A 119 -15.10 -1.98 4.64
C VAL A 119 -14.25 -1.35 3.52
N HIS A 120 -13.48 -2.16 2.80
CA HIS A 120 -12.64 -1.67 1.70
C HIS A 120 -13.37 -1.66 0.36
N HIS A 121 -13.09 -0.62 -0.42
CA HIS A 121 -13.61 -0.42 -1.78
C HIS A 121 -12.60 0.36 -2.63
N ALA A 122 -12.89 0.54 -3.91
CA ALA A 122 -11.98 1.19 -4.86
C ALA A 122 -11.53 2.62 -4.47
N GLY A 123 -12.30 3.31 -3.64
CA GLY A 123 -11.98 4.68 -3.22
C GLY A 123 -11.08 4.78 -1.98
N ASN A 124 -10.94 3.70 -1.20
CA ASN A 124 -10.02 3.61 -0.06
C ASN A 124 -9.01 2.47 -0.23
N SER A 125 -8.73 2.09 -1.47
CA SER A 125 -7.73 1.10 -1.85
C SER A 125 -6.90 1.66 -3.00
N SER A 126 -5.67 1.17 -3.18
CA SER A 126 -4.83 1.61 -4.29
C SER A 126 -5.37 1.12 -5.63
N GLY A 127 -5.09 1.87 -6.69
CA GLY A 127 -5.36 1.43 -8.04
C GLY A 127 -4.35 0.40 -8.53
N VAL A 128 -4.79 -0.48 -9.42
CA VAL A 128 -3.89 -1.31 -10.21
C VAL A 128 -3.50 -0.49 -11.44
N VAL A 129 -2.25 -0.02 -11.47
CA VAL A 129 -1.73 0.89 -12.49
C VAL A 129 -0.34 0.46 -12.94
N ASP A 130 0.04 0.85 -14.15
CA ASP A 130 1.40 0.69 -14.63
C ASP A 130 2.24 1.88 -14.17
N GLY A 131 3.46 1.60 -13.73
CA GLY A 131 4.38 2.64 -13.28
C GLY A 131 5.82 2.14 -13.24
N SER A 132 6.76 3.05 -13.32
CA SER A 132 8.18 2.77 -13.22
C SER A 132 8.88 3.87 -12.45
N ALA A 133 9.85 3.48 -11.61
CA ALA A 133 10.66 4.42 -10.86
C ALA A 133 12.12 3.94 -10.78
N ALA A 134 13.06 4.88 -10.71
CA ALA A 134 14.46 4.58 -10.54
C ALA A 134 15.09 5.45 -9.44
N ILE A 135 15.87 4.82 -8.57
CA ILE A 135 16.66 5.50 -7.54
C ILE A 135 18.12 5.03 -7.67
N LEU A 136 19.03 6.00 -7.76
CA LEU A 136 20.46 5.71 -7.76
C LEU A 136 21.00 5.66 -6.33
N PHE A 137 21.54 4.51 -5.95
CA PHE A 137 22.26 4.35 -4.69
C PHE A 137 23.76 4.32 -4.95
N ALA A 138 24.52 4.98 -4.08
CA ALA A 138 25.97 4.97 -4.14
C ALA A 138 26.57 4.92 -2.72
N SER A 139 27.80 4.39 -2.60
CA SER A 139 28.56 4.57 -1.36
C SER A 139 28.97 6.03 -1.20
N GLU A 140 29.23 6.46 0.02
CA GLU A 140 29.71 7.82 0.30
C GLU A 140 31.04 8.11 -0.43
N ALA A 141 31.96 7.13 -0.47
CA ALA A 141 33.22 7.26 -1.17
C ALA A 141 33.03 7.45 -2.68
N TYR A 142 32.14 6.68 -3.30
CA TYR A 142 31.82 6.82 -4.71
C TYR A 142 31.16 8.18 -5.00
N ALA A 143 30.22 8.59 -4.20
CA ALA A 143 29.56 9.89 -4.37
C ALA A 143 30.58 11.05 -4.31
N LYS A 144 31.51 11.02 -3.35
CA LYS A 144 32.57 12.01 -3.23
C LYS A 144 33.52 12.02 -4.42
N SER A 145 33.97 10.83 -4.89
CA SER A 145 34.94 10.74 -6.00
C SER A 145 34.34 11.11 -7.36
N HIS A 146 33.02 11.17 -7.49
CA HIS A 146 32.33 11.51 -8.72
C HIS A 146 31.51 12.81 -8.62
N ASP A 147 31.77 13.63 -7.59
CA ASP A 147 31.07 14.90 -7.34
C ASP A 147 29.51 14.77 -7.34
N LEU A 148 29.00 13.61 -6.91
CA LEU A 148 27.57 13.40 -6.77
C LEU A 148 27.07 14.08 -5.50
N LYS A 149 25.99 14.84 -5.63
CA LYS A 149 25.33 15.48 -4.48
C LYS A 149 24.27 14.54 -3.91
N PRO A 150 24.50 13.91 -2.75
CA PRO A 150 23.49 13.06 -2.12
C PRO A 150 22.23 13.85 -1.76
N ARG A 151 21.06 13.27 -1.99
CA ARG A 151 19.76 13.84 -1.56
C ARG A 151 19.39 13.38 -0.16
N ALA A 152 19.77 12.15 0.19
CA ALA A 152 19.49 11.54 1.48
C ALA A 152 20.52 10.44 1.76
N ARG A 153 20.57 9.96 2.99
CA ARG A 153 21.35 8.81 3.43
C ARG A 153 20.42 7.74 3.99
N VAL A 154 20.56 6.49 3.54
CA VAL A 154 19.89 5.36 4.18
C VAL A 154 20.55 5.07 5.51
N ILE A 155 19.82 5.21 6.61
CA ILE A 155 20.31 4.98 7.97
C ILE A 155 20.26 3.49 8.30
N ALA A 156 19.13 2.85 8.03
CA ALA A 156 18.91 1.43 8.32
C ALA A 156 17.86 0.84 7.36
N THR A 157 17.88 -0.48 7.25
CA THR A 157 16.87 -1.27 6.55
C THR A 157 16.41 -2.43 7.42
N ALA A 158 15.18 -2.88 7.24
CA ALA A 158 14.67 -4.08 7.91
C ALA A 158 13.72 -4.85 7.00
N ASN A 159 13.85 -6.18 7.03
CA ASN A 159 12.88 -7.10 6.46
C ASN A 159 12.20 -7.87 7.58
N MET A 160 10.91 -8.14 7.42
CA MET A 160 10.11 -8.90 8.37
C MET A 160 9.11 -9.78 7.63
N GLY A 161 8.98 -11.03 8.06
CA GLY A 161 7.87 -11.90 7.70
C GLY A 161 6.85 -11.91 8.84
N ASP A 162 5.57 -12.09 8.50
CA ASP A 162 4.48 -12.20 9.45
C ASP A 162 3.42 -13.18 8.94
N CYS A 163 2.24 -13.16 9.52
CA CYS A 163 1.14 -14.05 9.24
C CYS A 163 0.70 -14.01 7.76
N PRO A 164 0.85 -15.11 6.99
CA PRO A 164 0.45 -15.13 5.58
C PRO A 164 -1.07 -15.03 5.39
N THR A 165 -1.87 -15.38 6.41
CA THR A 165 -3.33 -15.27 6.36
C THR A 165 -3.80 -13.81 6.40
N LEU A 166 -3.08 -12.94 7.11
CA LEU A 166 -3.38 -11.50 7.15
C LEU A 166 -2.58 -10.71 6.13
N MET A 167 -1.44 -11.23 5.69
CA MET A 167 -0.61 -10.70 4.59
C MET A 167 -0.03 -9.28 4.83
N LEU A 168 -0.78 -8.35 5.41
CA LEU A 168 -0.52 -6.91 5.36
C LEU A 168 0.04 -6.32 6.68
N ASN A 169 0.22 -7.10 7.74
CA ASN A 169 0.60 -6.58 9.06
C ASN A 169 2.12 -6.60 9.37
N ALA A 170 2.95 -7.19 8.52
CA ALA A 170 4.40 -7.21 8.68
C ALA A 170 5.07 -5.81 8.77
N PRO A 171 4.57 -4.74 8.12
CA PRO A 171 5.16 -3.41 8.22
C PRO A 171 5.29 -2.88 9.65
N VAL A 172 4.36 -3.19 10.54
CA VAL A 172 4.42 -2.77 11.96
C VAL A 172 5.64 -3.37 12.65
N ALA A 173 5.83 -4.68 12.54
CA ALA A 173 6.99 -5.38 13.11
C ALA A 173 8.31 -4.95 12.45
N ALA A 174 8.30 -4.65 11.13
CA ALA A 174 9.45 -4.12 10.42
C ALA A 174 9.83 -2.72 10.93
N ALA A 175 8.84 -1.84 11.16
CA ALA A 175 9.07 -0.51 11.71
C ALA A 175 9.69 -0.56 13.12
N GLN A 176 9.17 -1.39 14.00
CA GLN A 176 9.76 -1.60 15.33
C GLN A 176 11.21 -2.10 15.25
N LYS A 177 11.46 -3.04 14.34
CA LYS A 177 12.81 -3.60 14.14
C LYS A 177 13.80 -2.57 13.60
N ILE A 178 13.39 -1.71 12.66
CA ILE A 178 14.28 -0.71 12.07
C ILE A 178 14.60 0.41 13.07
N LEU A 179 13.62 0.89 13.84
CA LEU A 179 13.83 1.88 14.90
C LEU A 179 14.86 1.36 15.91
N LYS A 180 14.67 0.13 16.41
CA LYS A 180 15.63 -0.50 17.32
C LYS A 180 17.04 -0.60 16.70
N ARG A 181 17.17 -0.94 15.42
CA ARG A 181 18.46 -1.03 14.72
C ARG A 181 19.13 0.34 14.57
N ALA A 182 18.34 1.37 14.33
CA ALA A 182 18.83 2.73 14.16
C ALA A 182 19.15 3.42 15.50
N GLY A 183 18.72 2.83 16.65
CA GLY A 183 18.80 3.47 17.95
C GLY A 183 17.90 4.69 18.07
N MET A 184 16.74 4.66 17.41
CA MET A 184 15.77 5.75 17.29
C MET A 184 14.44 5.35 17.91
N GLU A 185 13.71 6.35 18.39
CA GLU A 185 12.32 6.25 18.81
C GLU A 185 11.38 6.76 17.71
N LEU A 186 10.10 6.44 17.81
CA LEU A 186 9.09 6.88 16.84
C LEU A 186 9.00 8.41 16.74
N SER A 187 9.22 9.08 17.87
CA SER A 187 9.23 10.55 17.97
C SER A 187 10.40 11.23 17.24
N ASP A 188 11.44 10.48 16.87
CA ASP A 188 12.58 11.00 16.10
C ASP A 188 12.30 11.03 14.59
N ILE A 189 11.13 10.56 14.17
CA ILE A 189 10.74 10.47 12.77
C ILE A 189 9.81 11.62 12.42
N ASP A 190 10.25 12.50 11.54
CA ASP A 190 9.49 13.67 11.09
C ASP A 190 8.43 13.32 10.03
N LEU A 191 8.71 12.37 9.15
CA LEU A 191 7.83 12.00 8.04
C LEU A 191 7.72 10.48 7.91
N PHE A 192 6.50 10.04 7.64
CA PHE A 192 6.18 8.64 7.35
C PHE A 192 5.64 8.53 5.94
N GLU A 193 6.19 7.58 5.20
CA GLU A 193 5.62 7.14 3.94
C GLU A 193 5.28 5.65 4.08
N VAL A 194 4.03 5.31 3.88
CA VAL A 194 3.52 3.94 3.94
C VAL A 194 2.75 3.67 2.66
N ASN A 195 3.07 2.55 2.00
CA ASN A 195 2.33 2.17 0.79
C ASN A 195 0.84 1.97 1.12
N GLU A 196 0.00 2.78 0.52
CA GLU A 196 -1.45 2.84 0.78
C GLU A 196 -2.21 1.80 -0.08
N ALA A 197 -1.86 0.50 0.03
CA ALA A 197 -2.58 -0.55 -0.70
C ALA A 197 -4.06 -0.63 -0.27
N PHE A 198 -4.31 -0.41 1.05
CA PHE A 198 -5.64 -0.43 1.66
C PHE A 198 -5.71 0.52 2.83
#